data_0ab321dc9909907506338fdf16bf750c
#
_entry.id   0ab321dc9909907506338fdf16bf750c
#
_cell.length_a   1.000
_cell.length_b   1.000
_cell.length_c   1.000
_cell.angle_alpha   90.00
_cell.angle_beta   90.00
_cell.angle_gamma   90.00
#
_symmetry.space_group_name_H-M   'P 1'
#
loop_
_entity.id
_entity.type
_entity.pdbx_description
1 polymer ?
#
loop_
_entity_poly.entity_id
_entity_poly.type
_entity_poly.pdbx_seq_one_letter_code
_entity_poly.pdbx_strand_id
1 'polypeptide(L)'
;MLLAIEGIDGAGKGTLCREILARAKGVGVRAAALSFPRYEETQFADLIGRYLRGEMGAIDQVPVRYAALLYGGDRFESRDRLLAMVAKYDLVILDRYVASNIAYNAAKLPNGERGELIVWIEQLEY
;
A
#
# COMPACT_ATOMS: atom_id res chain seq x y z
N MET A 1 -11.31 -5.47 12.80
CA MET A 1 -11.51 -5.72 11.36
C MET A 1 -10.53 -4.88 10.56
N LEU A 2 -9.94 -5.44 9.51
CA LEU A 2 -9.04 -4.74 8.58
C LEU A 2 -9.74 -4.59 7.22
N LEU A 3 -9.78 -3.39 6.65
CA LEU A 3 -10.38 -3.09 5.37
C LEU A 3 -9.38 -2.34 4.48
N ALA A 4 -8.98 -2.93 3.36
CA ALA A 4 -8.15 -2.26 2.37
C ALA A 4 -9.03 -1.62 1.27
N ILE A 5 -8.72 -0.37 0.92
CA ILE A 5 -9.34 0.36 -0.19
C ILE A 5 -8.29 0.52 -1.28
N GLU A 6 -8.56 -0.07 -2.42
CA GLU A 6 -7.67 -0.07 -3.57
C GLU A 6 -8.26 0.71 -4.73
N GLY A 7 -7.41 1.23 -5.60
CA GLY A 7 -7.82 1.96 -6.79
C GLY A 7 -6.72 2.88 -7.32
N ILE A 8 -6.89 3.38 -8.53
CA ILE A 8 -5.96 4.33 -9.16
C ILE A 8 -6.00 5.70 -8.47
N ASP A 9 -5.01 6.53 -8.75
CA ASP A 9 -5.00 7.92 -8.28
C ASP A 9 -6.20 8.68 -8.83
N GLY A 10 -6.82 9.51 -7.98
CA GLY A 10 -8.01 10.27 -8.34
C GLY A 10 -9.34 9.48 -8.34
N ALA A 11 -9.34 8.19 -7.97
CA ALA A 11 -10.56 7.36 -7.91
C ALA A 11 -11.48 7.65 -6.71
N GLY A 12 -11.08 8.57 -5.81
CA GLY A 12 -11.88 8.93 -4.65
C GLY A 12 -11.63 8.11 -3.39
N LYS A 13 -10.52 7.35 -3.32
CA LYS A 13 -10.16 6.53 -2.15
C LYS A 13 -10.11 7.32 -0.85
N GLY A 14 -9.44 8.47 -0.84
CA GLY A 14 -9.34 9.32 0.34
C GLY A 14 -10.70 9.86 0.80
N THR A 15 -11.60 10.19 -0.12
CA THR A 15 -12.98 10.58 0.18
C THR A 15 -13.74 9.42 0.81
N LEU A 16 -13.64 8.22 0.22
CA LEU A 16 -14.29 7.02 0.75
C LEU A 16 -13.77 6.67 2.15
N CYS A 17 -12.46 6.73 2.38
CA CYS A 17 -11.88 6.53 3.71
C CYS A 17 -12.49 7.48 4.75
N ARG A 18 -12.56 8.78 4.44
CA ARG A 18 -13.15 9.79 5.35
C ARG A 18 -14.62 9.53 5.64
N GLU A 19 -15.40 9.17 4.62
CA GLU A 19 -16.82 8.84 4.76
C GLU A 19 -17.03 7.61 5.66
N ILE A 20 -16.25 6.54 5.48
CA ILE A 20 -16.34 5.35 6.32
C ILE A 20 -15.95 5.69 7.76
N LEU A 21 -14.88 6.45 7.99
CA LEU A 21 -14.49 6.90 9.33
C LEU A 21 -15.58 7.72 10.02
N ALA A 22 -16.20 8.66 9.29
CA ALA A 22 -17.27 9.49 9.83
C ALA A 22 -18.51 8.65 10.20
N ARG A 23 -18.90 7.70 9.36
CA ARG A 23 -20.03 6.79 9.64
C ARG A 23 -19.74 5.85 10.81
N ALA A 24 -18.52 5.29 10.88
CA ALA A 24 -18.11 4.45 12.00
C ALA A 24 -18.22 5.22 13.33
N LYS A 25 -17.71 6.45 13.37
CA LYS A 25 -17.83 7.32 14.54
C LYS A 25 -19.29 7.60 14.91
N GLY A 26 -20.15 7.85 13.91
CA GLY A 26 -21.58 8.12 14.12
C GLY A 26 -22.35 6.95 14.75
N VAL A 27 -21.88 5.72 14.60
CA VAL A 27 -22.48 4.51 15.21
C VAL A 27 -21.66 3.93 16.37
N GLY A 28 -20.68 4.69 16.88
CA GLY A 28 -19.89 4.29 18.06
C GLY A 28 -18.81 3.25 17.79
N VAL A 29 -18.45 2.99 16.53
CA VAL A 29 -17.34 2.09 16.15
C VAL A 29 -16.03 2.86 16.21
N ARG A 30 -15.05 2.34 16.97
CA ARG A 30 -13.69 2.91 17.01
C ARG A 30 -12.97 2.56 15.73
N ALA A 31 -12.75 3.54 14.86
CA ALA A 31 -12.11 3.35 13.58
C ALA A 31 -10.89 4.25 13.41
N ALA A 32 -9.89 3.78 12.68
CA ALA A 32 -8.71 4.53 12.27
C ALA A 32 -8.30 4.17 10.85
N ALA A 33 -7.53 5.04 10.20
CA ALA A 33 -6.99 4.78 8.87
C ALA A 33 -5.47 4.88 8.85
N LEU A 34 -4.86 4.15 7.93
CA LEU A 34 -3.44 4.19 7.61
C LEU A 34 -3.29 4.15 6.09
N SER A 35 -2.50 5.06 5.54
CA SER A 35 -2.26 5.11 4.08
C SER A 35 -0.88 4.57 3.74
N PHE A 36 -0.76 3.91 2.60
CA PHE A 36 0.51 3.47 2.03
C PHE A 36 0.73 4.10 0.64
N PRO A 37 1.96 4.50 0.28
CA PRO A 37 3.17 4.51 1.12
C PRO A 37 3.08 5.50 2.29
N ARG A 38 3.78 5.18 3.39
CA ARG A 38 3.85 6.04 4.57
C ARG A 38 4.98 7.07 4.43
N TYR A 39 4.83 7.97 3.49
CA TYR A 39 5.81 9.03 3.24
C TYR A 39 6.17 9.79 4.52
N GLU A 40 7.45 10.16 4.65
CA GLU A 40 8.02 10.86 5.81
C GLU A 40 8.02 10.04 7.13
N GLU A 41 7.51 8.80 7.13
CA GLU A 41 7.41 7.97 8.33
C GLU A 41 8.23 6.69 8.28
N THR A 42 8.50 6.14 7.08
CA THR A 42 9.34 4.95 6.89
C THR A 42 10.49 5.23 5.94
N GLN A 43 11.60 4.51 6.12
CA GLN A 43 12.75 4.62 5.21
C GLN A 43 12.41 4.11 3.81
N PHE A 44 11.65 3.03 3.73
CA PHE A 44 11.22 2.49 2.43
C PHE A 44 10.25 3.42 1.70
N ALA A 45 9.36 4.12 2.40
CA ALA A 45 8.49 5.11 1.76
C ALA A 45 9.28 6.32 1.23
N ASP A 46 10.36 6.73 1.89
CA ASP A 46 11.27 7.74 1.35
C ASP A 46 11.95 7.25 0.06
N LEU A 47 12.43 6.00 0.04
CA LEU A 47 12.98 5.38 -1.16
C LEU A 47 11.93 5.26 -2.29
N ILE A 48 10.67 4.97 -1.98
CA ILE A 48 9.58 4.97 -2.96
C ILE A 48 9.40 6.38 -3.55
N GLY A 49 9.42 7.43 -2.72
CA GLY A 49 9.35 8.81 -3.19
C GLY A 49 10.49 9.15 -4.16
N ARG A 50 11.71 8.76 -3.84
CA ARG A 50 12.89 8.94 -4.70
C ARG A 50 12.76 8.16 -6.01
N TYR A 51 12.30 6.92 -5.95
CA TYR A 51 12.01 6.11 -7.12
C TYR A 51 10.98 6.78 -8.05
N LEU A 52 9.89 7.27 -7.51
CA LEU A 52 8.82 7.92 -8.28
C LEU A 52 9.25 9.25 -8.90
N ARG A 53 10.20 9.96 -8.28
CA ARG A 53 10.81 11.18 -8.84
C ARG A 53 11.90 10.91 -9.89
N GLY A 54 12.22 9.65 -10.18
CA GLY A 54 13.23 9.26 -11.15
C GLY A 54 14.68 9.36 -10.63
N GLU A 55 14.90 9.51 -9.33
CA GLU A 55 16.24 9.62 -8.73
C GLU A 55 17.03 8.30 -8.79
N MET A 56 16.36 7.18 -9.05
CA MET A 56 16.97 5.85 -9.24
C MET A 56 17.04 5.44 -10.72
N GLY A 57 16.82 6.38 -11.64
CA GLY A 57 16.65 6.16 -13.07
C GLY A 57 15.18 6.26 -13.49
N ALA A 58 14.92 6.17 -14.79
CA ALA A 58 13.56 6.17 -15.29
C ALA A 58 12.78 4.95 -14.75
N ILE A 59 11.48 5.11 -14.55
CA ILE A 59 10.62 4.06 -13.93
C ILE A 59 10.70 2.72 -14.70
N ASP A 60 10.79 2.77 -16.02
CA ASP A 60 10.92 1.61 -16.90
C ASP A 60 12.33 0.96 -16.89
N GLN A 61 13.34 1.65 -16.35
CA GLN A 61 14.71 1.17 -16.21
C GLN A 61 14.96 0.52 -14.84
N VAL A 62 14.13 0.76 -13.85
CA VAL A 62 14.25 0.15 -12.53
C VAL A 62 13.63 -1.24 -12.56
N PRO A 63 14.36 -2.30 -12.14
CA PRO A 63 13.81 -3.65 -12.13
C PRO A 63 12.50 -3.71 -11.34
N VAL A 64 11.48 -4.34 -11.92
CA VAL A 64 10.13 -4.37 -11.34
C VAL A 64 10.08 -5.03 -9.96
N ARG A 65 10.90 -6.07 -9.74
CA ARG A 65 11.01 -6.73 -8.42
C ARG A 65 11.64 -5.81 -7.37
N TYR A 66 12.58 -4.94 -7.77
CA TYR A 66 13.14 -3.94 -6.86
C TYR A 66 12.09 -2.91 -6.44
N ALA A 67 11.32 -2.38 -7.39
CA ALA A 67 10.21 -1.48 -7.07
C ALA A 67 9.18 -2.16 -6.15
N ALA A 68 8.78 -3.39 -6.43
CA ALA A 68 7.86 -4.15 -5.59
C ALA A 68 8.41 -4.39 -4.17
N LEU A 69 9.72 -4.62 -4.03
CA LEU A 69 10.39 -4.77 -2.74
C LEU A 69 10.32 -3.49 -1.90
N LEU A 70 10.45 -2.31 -2.52
CA LEU A 70 10.33 -1.03 -1.79
C LEU A 70 8.95 -0.88 -1.15
N TYR A 71 7.88 -1.22 -1.88
CA TYR A 71 6.51 -1.17 -1.35
C TYR A 71 6.27 -2.23 -0.26
N GLY A 72 6.81 -3.43 -0.41
CA GLY A 72 6.78 -4.47 0.63
C GLY A 72 7.54 -4.04 1.89
N GLY A 73 8.70 -3.41 1.72
CA GLY A 73 9.52 -2.87 2.80
C GLY A 73 8.79 -1.81 3.63
N ASP A 74 8.06 -0.90 2.99
CA ASP A 74 7.24 0.11 3.68
C ASP A 74 6.18 -0.53 4.58
N ARG A 75 5.52 -1.61 4.11
CA ARG A 75 4.57 -2.38 4.93
C ARG A 75 5.26 -3.14 6.06
N PHE A 76 6.43 -3.71 5.80
CA PHE A 76 7.23 -4.38 6.81
C PHE A 76 7.64 -3.43 7.94
N GLU A 77 8.18 -2.24 7.63
CA GLU A 77 8.48 -1.21 8.64
C GLU A 77 7.25 -0.73 9.40
N SER A 78 6.07 -0.82 8.77
CA SER A 78 4.80 -0.40 9.36
C SER A 78 4.09 -1.47 10.17
N ARG A 79 4.64 -2.70 10.22
CA ARG A 79 4.00 -3.88 10.81
C ARG A 79 3.56 -3.66 12.25
N ASP A 80 4.47 -3.20 13.10
CA ASP A 80 4.17 -3.06 14.54
C ASP A 80 3.12 -1.97 14.79
N ARG A 81 3.16 -0.87 14.03
CA ARG A 81 2.12 0.16 14.07
C ARG A 81 0.77 -0.41 13.64
N LEU A 82 0.73 -1.17 12.55
CA LEU A 82 -0.51 -1.79 12.07
C LEU A 82 -1.09 -2.76 13.09
N LEU A 83 -0.26 -3.61 13.69
CA LEU A 83 -0.68 -4.54 14.75
C LEU A 83 -1.23 -3.80 15.97
N ALA A 84 -0.58 -2.72 16.40
CA ALA A 84 -1.07 -1.89 17.50
C ALA A 84 -2.43 -1.24 17.17
N MET A 85 -2.62 -0.79 15.93
CA MET A 85 -3.90 -0.25 15.48
C MET A 85 -5.01 -1.31 15.48
N VAL A 86 -4.73 -2.50 14.95
CA VAL A 86 -5.69 -3.62 14.93
C VAL A 86 -6.10 -4.04 16.34
N ALA A 87 -5.18 -4.00 17.30
CA ALA A 87 -5.48 -4.29 18.71
C ALA A 87 -6.34 -3.18 19.38
N LYS A 88 -6.18 -1.93 18.94
CA LYS A 88 -6.84 -0.76 19.58
C LYS A 88 -8.20 -0.43 18.97
N TYR A 89 -8.38 -0.62 17.67
CA TYR A 89 -9.55 -0.18 16.92
C TYR A 89 -10.40 -1.35 16.43
N ASP A 90 -11.70 -1.16 16.40
CA ASP A 90 -12.66 -2.15 15.90
C ASP A 90 -12.59 -2.27 14.36
N LEU A 91 -12.27 -1.14 13.69
CA LEU A 91 -12.06 -1.04 12.25
C LEU A 91 -10.77 -0.28 11.94
N VAL A 92 -9.87 -0.89 11.17
CA VAL A 92 -8.71 -0.23 10.59
C VAL A 92 -8.86 -0.21 9.08
N ILE A 93 -8.82 0.98 8.49
CA ILE A 93 -8.92 1.19 7.04
C ILE A 93 -7.52 1.43 6.50
N LEU A 94 -7.14 0.70 5.45
CA LEU A 94 -5.90 0.89 4.72
C LEU A 94 -6.21 1.54 3.37
N ASP A 95 -5.68 2.74 3.15
CA ASP A 95 -5.68 3.39 1.84
C ASP A 95 -4.48 2.86 1.06
N ARG A 96 -4.71 1.96 0.13
CA ARG A 96 -3.79 1.07 -0.57
C ARG A 96 -3.15 0.01 0.35
N TYR A 97 -2.97 -1.18 -0.22
CA TYR A 97 -2.25 -2.27 0.44
C TYR A 97 -1.56 -3.16 -0.62
N VAL A 98 -1.48 -4.45 -0.38
CA VAL A 98 -0.73 -5.39 -1.24
C VAL A 98 -1.23 -5.42 -2.67
N ALA A 99 -2.54 -5.35 -2.89
CA ALA A 99 -3.11 -5.40 -4.24
C ALA A 99 -2.65 -4.23 -5.13
N SER A 100 -2.40 -3.05 -4.57
CA SER A 100 -1.78 -1.93 -5.31
C SER A 100 -0.36 -2.28 -5.77
N ASN A 101 0.47 -2.90 -4.92
CA ASN A 101 1.81 -3.34 -5.29
C ASN A 101 1.77 -4.33 -6.45
N ILE A 102 0.89 -5.32 -6.37
CA ILE A 102 0.68 -6.32 -7.43
C ILE A 102 0.26 -5.64 -8.73
N ALA A 103 -0.82 -4.84 -8.69
CA ALA A 103 -1.42 -4.26 -9.89
C ALA A 103 -0.44 -3.34 -10.63
N TYR A 104 0.20 -2.40 -9.92
CA TYR A 104 1.11 -1.43 -10.55
C TYR A 104 2.40 -2.05 -11.07
N ASN A 105 2.96 -3.03 -10.39
CA ASN A 105 4.19 -3.67 -10.84
C ASN A 105 3.94 -4.72 -11.92
N ALA A 106 2.88 -5.54 -11.82
CA ALA A 106 2.53 -6.48 -12.87
C ALA A 106 2.15 -5.78 -14.18
N ALA A 107 1.55 -4.60 -14.13
CA ALA A 107 1.20 -3.83 -15.32
C ALA A 107 2.42 -3.42 -16.17
N LYS A 108 3.62 -3.36 -15.59
CA LYS A 108 4.87 -3.03 -16.30
C LYS A 108 5.42 -4.18 -17.13
N LEU A 109 4.92 -5.41 -16.92
CA LEU A 109 5.40 -6.61 -17.59
C LEU A 109 4.45 -7.06 -18.72
N PRO A 110 4.99 -7.76 -19.75
CA PRO A 110 4.17 -8.48 -20.71
C PRO A 110 3.25 -9.50 -20.02
N ASN A 111 2.12 -9.82 -20.63
CA ASN A 111 1.10 -10.68 -20.03
C ASN A 111 1.63 -12.05 -19.57
N GLY A 112 2.58 -12.65 -20.33
CA GLY A 112 3.15 -13.96 -20.01
C GLY A 112 4.05 -13.98 -18.77
N GLU A 113 4.55 -12.83 -18.32
CA GLU A 113 5.48 -12.72 -17.18
C GLU A 113 4.78 -12.27 -15.90
N ARG A 114 3.55 -11.77 -15.99
CA ARG A 114 2.80 -11.20 -14.86
C ARG A 114 2.52 -12.22 -13.76
N GLY A 115 2.16 -13.43 -14.13
CA GLY A 115 1.79 -14.49 -13.17
C GLY A 115 2.92 -14.82 -12.21
N GLU A 116 4.13 -14.97 -12.71
CA GLU A 116 5.31 -15.23 -11.87
C GLU A 116 5.60 -14.08 -10.90
N LEU A 117 5.49 -12.83 -11.37
CA LEU A 117 5.67 -11.66 -10.51
C LEU A 117 4.60 -11.57 -9.42
N ILE A 118 3.34 -11.86 -9.75
CA ILE A 118 2.24 -11.84 -8.78
C ILE A 118 2.52 -12.83 -7.65
N VAL A 119 2.84 -14.07 -7.98
CA VAL A 119 3.18 -15.10 -6.99
C VAL A 119 4.37 -14.68 -6.13
N TRP A 120 5.40 -14.09 -6.75
CA TRP A 120 6.57 -13.62 -6.03
C TRP A 120 6.24 -12.48 -5.06
N ILE A 121 5.38 -11.51 -5.46
CA ILE A 121 4.94 -10.43 -4.57
C ILE A 121 4.09 -10.99 -3.42
N GLU A 122 3.20 -11.93 -3.69
CA GLU A 122 2.40 -12.58 -2.64
C GLU A 122 3.28 -13.28 -1.60
N GLN A 123 4.31 -14.00 -2.03
CA GLN A 123 5.28 -14.63 -1.14
C GLN A 123 6.13 -13.63 -0.34
N LEU A 124 6.40 -12.45 -0.90
CA LEU A 124 7.13 -11.38 -0.23
C LEU A 124 6.29 -10.71 0.87
N GLU A 125 4.99 -10.55 0.62
CA GLU A 125 4.10 -9.70 1.42
C GLU A 125 3.33 -10.47 2.51
N TYR A 126 3.16 -11.77 2.34
CA TYR A 126 2.43 -12.66 3.24
C TYR A 126 3.33 -13.80 3.77
#